data_ebc3ec20f1ade6b805b0eeac3904a9ce
#
_entry.id   ebc3ec20f1ade6b805b0eeac3904a9ce
#
_cell.length_a   1.000
_cell.length_b   1.000
_cell.length_c   1.000
_cell.angle_alpha   90.00
_cell.angle_beta   90.00
_cell.angle_gamma   90.00
#
_symmetry.space_group_name_H-M   'P 1'
#
loop_
_entity.id
_entity.type
_entity.pdbx_description
1 polymer ?
#
loop_
_entity_poly.entity_id
_entity_poly.type
_entity_poly.pdbx_seq_one_letter_code
_entity_poly.pdbx_strand_id
1 'polypeptide(L)'
;MLEFSKILFVTDTDTSPGPLAATLLKHYLPLEQVNIDSRGLAVLFPEPMNPKTVAIAASKGLDINRTSIQLEPEDFGQYVLVLVLDESRKQAVYDDYAEAVNVYTLTEYINEAGSIVNPDGGELADYAKMYETLDNIIQKLANKLKESKYKN
;
A
#
# COMPACT_ATOMS: atom_id res chain seq x y z
N MET A 1 -2.62 -19.71 -9.32
CA MET A 1 -1.58 -18.68 -9.45
C MET A 1 -2.24 -17.31 -9.41
N LEU A 2 -1.63 -16.37 -8.71
CA LEU A 2 -2.16 -15.01 -8.67
C LEU A 2 -1.95 -14.30 -10.00
N GLU A 3 -2.85 -13.39 -10.34
CA GLU A 3 -2.76 -12.55 -11.53
C GLU A 3 -1.51 -11.68 -11.53
N PHE A 4 -1.08 -11.23 -10.34
CA PHE A 4 0.08 -10.37 -10.18
C PHE A 4 1.17 -11.08 -9.36
N SER A 5 2.42 -10.87 -9.75
CA SER A 5 3.58 -11.37 -9.02
C SER A 5 4.13 -10.34 -8.04
N LYS A 6 3.71 -9.09 -8.16
CA LYS A 6 4.13 -7.99 -7.29
C LYS A 6 2.97 -7.05 -7.02
N ILE A 7 2.85 -6.61 -5.78
CA ILE A 7 1.85 -5.62 -5.36
C ILE A 7 2.59 -4.48 -4.67
N LEU A 8 2.38 -3.25 -5.16
CA LEU A 8 3.01 -2.05 -4.62
C LEU A 8 1.94 -1.10 -4.11
N PHE A 9 2.09 -0.66 -2.87
CA PHE A 9 1.32 0.46 -2.33
C PHE A 9 2.12 1.73 -2.55
N VAL A 10 1.52 2.73 -3.19
CA VAL A 10 2.20 3.98 -3.52
C VAL A 10 1.53 5.14 -2.79
N THR A 11 2.32 5.88 -2.03
CA THR A 11 1.90 7.07 -1.28
C THR A 11 2.88 8.20 -1.56
N ASP A 12 2.66 9.38 -0.96
CA ASP A 12 3.51 10.53 -1.26
C ASP A 12 4.95 10.31 -0.79
N THR A 13 5.15 9.87 0.45
CA THR A 13 6.48 9.81 1.08
C THR A 13 6.96 8.41 1.44
N ASP A 14 6.10 7.40 1.37
CA ASP A 14 6.43 6.00 1.74
C ASP A 14 6.92 5.86 3.19
N THR A 15 6.26 6.57 4.13
CA THR A 15 6.65 6.56 5.53
C THR A 15 5.55 6.16 6.51
N SER A 16 4.30 6.03 6.07
CA SER A 16 3.20 5.72 6.99
C SER A 16 2.15 4.79 6.36
N PRO A 17 1.09 5.26 5.66
CA PRO A 17 0.03 4.33 5.25
C PRO A 17 0.50 3.29 4.22
N GLY A 18 1.41 3.64 3.32
CA GLY A 18 1.91 2.69 2.32
C GLY A 18 2.64 1.50 2.92
N PRO A 19 3.72 1.76 3.69
CA PRO A 19 4.43 0.68 4.39
C PRO A 19 3.55 -0.12 5.34
N LEU A 20 2.59 0.53 6.02
CA LEU A 20 1.65 -0.16 6.89
C LEU A 20 0.75 -1.10 6.09
N ALA A 21 0.21 -0.63 4.97
CA ALA A 21 -0.62 -1.45 4.09
C ALA A 21 0.15 -2.67 3.58
N ALA A 22 1.39 -2.49 3.16
CA ALA A 22 2.24 -3.58 2.70
C ALA A 22 2.48 -4.61 3.81
N THR A 23 2.76 -4.15 5.02
CA THR A 23 2.97 -5.01 6.20
C THR A 23 1.71 -5.80 6.53
N LEU A 24 0.55 -5.15 6.50
CA LEU A 24 -0.73 -5.80 6.75
C LEU A 24 -1.04 -6.86 5.68
N LEU A 25 -0.80 -6.54 4.41
CA LEU A 25 -1.09 -7.49 3.35
C LEU A 25 -0.18 -8.72 3.44
N LYS A 26 1.09 -8.55 3.78
CA LYS A 26 2.00 -9.67 4.04
C LYS A 26 1.48 -10.57 5.17
N HIS A 27 0.86 -9.96 6.17
CA HIS A 27 0.28 -10.70 7.28
C HIS A 27 -0.93 -11.54 6.85
N TYR A 28 -1.83 -10.96 6.03
CA TYR A 28 -3.06 -11.63 5.59
C TYR A 28 -2.87 -12.48 4.34
N LEU A 29 -1.81 -12.26 3.57
CA LEU A 29 -1.54 -12.98 2.33
C LEU A 29 -0.07 -13.43 2.30
N PRO A 30 0.32 -14.39 3.17
CA PRO A 30 1.72 -14.80 3.27
C PRO A 30 2.11 -15.78 2.17
N LEU A 31 1.97 -15.37 0.92
CA LEU A 31 2.30 -16.21 -0.23
C LEU A 31 3.70 -15.87 -0.74
N GLU A 32 4.56 -16.88 -0.83
CA GLU A 32 5.93 -16.70 -1.30
C GLU A 32 6.03 -16.26 -2.77
N GLN A 33 4.98 -16.52 -3.55
CA GLN A 33 4.96 -16.18 -4.97
C GLN A 33 4.64 -14.71 -5.25
N VAL A 34 4.29 -13.95 -4.22
CA VAL A 34 3.90 -12.55 -4.37
C VAL A 34 4.86 -11.67 -3.60
N ASN A 35 5.48 -10.73 -4.32
CA ASN A 35 6.30 -9.70 -3.69
C ASN A 35 5.39 -8.51 -3.34
N ILE A 36 5.34 -8.16 -2.06
CA ILE A 36 4.51 -7.05 -1.55
C ILE A 36 5.43 -6.00 -0.99
N ASP A 37 5.32 -4.77 -1.48
CA ASP A 37 6.18 -3.67 -1.06
C ASP A 37 5.44 -2.34 -1.20
N SER A 38 6.11 -1.23 -0.89
CA SER A 38 5.57 0.11 -1.04
C SER A 38 6.63 1.07 -1.60
N ARG A 39 6.17 2.19 -2.17
CA ARG A 39 7.01 3.23 -2.78
C ARG A 39 6.41 4.59 -2.51
N GLY A 40 7.22 5.64 -2.66
CA GLY A 40 6.78 7.03 -2.53
C GLY A 40 6.90 7.79 -3.83
N LEU A 41 5.99 8.73 -4.03
CA LEU A 41 6.00 9.60 -5.21
C LEU A 41 7.14 10.63 -5.15
N ALA A 42 7.50 11.09 -3.94
CA ALA A 42 8.51 12.11 -3.74
C ALA A 42 9.39 11.75 -2.53
N VAL A 43 10.39 10.91 -2.75
CA VAL A 43 11.35 10.49 -1.74
C VAL A 43 12.72 11.03 -2.14
N LEU A 44 13.10 12.17 -1.56
CA LEU A 44 14.37 12.84 -1.89
C LEU A 44 15.57 12.08 -1.33
N PHE A 45 15.39 11.44 -0.18
CA PHE A 45 16.40 10.58 0.45
C PHE A 45 15.68 9.58 1.35
N PRO A 46 16.27 8.41 1.61
CA PRO A 46 15.61 7.41 2.46
C PRO A 46 15.33 7.96 3.86
N GLU A 47 14.08 7.84 4.31
CA GLU A 47 13.64 8.29 5.63
C GLU A 47 13.15 7.09 6.44
N PRO A 48 13.28 7.12 7.77
CA PRO A 48 12.68 6.11 8.62
C PRO A 48 11.16 6.22 8.60
N MET A 49 10.49 5.15 9.00
CA MET A 49 9.03 5.13 9.08
C MET A 49 8.54 6.10 10.16
N ASN A 50 7.33 6.64 9.95
CA ASN A 50 6.69 7.53 10.92
C ASN A 50 6.60 6.83 12.28
N PRO A 51 7.11 7.44 13.38
CA PRO A 51 7.15 6.76 14.68
C PRO A 51 5.79 6.45 15.26
N LYS A 52 4.75 7.23 14.96
CA LYS A 52 3.37 6.94 15.41
C LYS A 52 2.86 5.68 14.73
N THR A 53 3.10 5.55 13.42
CA THR A 53 2.74 4.36 12.66
C THR A 53 3.46 3.13 13.17
N VAL A 54 4.75 3.24 13.44
CA VAL A 54 5.56 2.15 14.00
C VAL A 54 5.01 1.71 15.36
N ALA A 55 4.68 2.68 16.22
CA ALA A 55 4.15 2.39 17.57
C ALA A 55 2.80 1.68 17.52
N ILE A 56 1.88 2.15 16.66
CA ILE A 56 0.56 1.51 16.50
C ILE A 56 0.73 0.09 15.97
N ALA A 57 1.55 -0.10 14.94
CA ALA A 57 1.81 -1.42 14.37
C ALA A 57 2.40 -2.38 15.41
N ALA A 58 3.38 -1.91 16.19
CA ALA A 58 4.01 -2.70 17.24
C ALA A 58 3.00 -3.14 18.30
N SER A 59 2.04 -2.27 18.65
CA SER A 59 0.99 -2.62 19.61
C SER A 59 0.09 -3.74 19.10
N LYS A 60 0.09 -4.01 17.80
CA LYS A 60 -0.67 -5.09 17.15
C LYS A 60 0.22 -6.27 16.76
N GLY A 61 1.47 -6.28 17.21
CA GLY A 61 2.40 -7.36 16.92
C GLY A 61 3.05 -7.30 15.55
N LEU A 62 2.98 -6.15 14.88
CA LEU A 62 3.58 -5.97 13.54
C LEU A 62 4.81 -5.07 13.62
N ASP A 63 5.84 -5.43 12.87
CA ASP A 63 7.09 -4.68 12.81
C ASP A 63 7.24 -4.02 11.44
N ILE A 64 7.43 -2.70 11.44
CA ILE A 64 7.73 -1.94 10.24
C ILE A 64 9.13 -1.34 10.39
N ASN A 65 10.14 -2.06 9.94
CA ASN A 65 11.53 -1.63 10.08
C ASN A 65 12.19 -1.55 8.71
N ARG A 66 12.05 -0.37 8.08
CA ARG A 66 12.60 -0.09 6.76
C ARG A 66 12.71 1.42 6.56
N THR A 67 13.35 1.83 5.46
CA THR A 67 13.36 3.23 5.03
C THR A 67 12.49 3.41 3.79
N SER A 68 12.08 4.65 3.52
CA SER A 68 11.29 4.99 2.34
C SER A 68 12.05 4.77 1.04
N ILE A 69 11.33 4.43 -0.04
CA ILE A 69 11.91 4.11 -1.34
C ILE A 69 11.12 4.87 -2.42
N GLN A 70 11.84 5.56 -3.30
CA GLN A 70 11.25 6.29 -4.42
C GLN A 70 10.64 5.33 -5.45
N LEU A 71 9.43 5.67 -5.94
CA LEU A 71 8.83 4.98 -7.07
C LEU A 71 9.62 5.30 -8.34
N GLU A 72 10.00 4.26 -9.06
CA GLU A 72 10.78 4.37 -10.30
C GLU A 72 10.01 3.75 -11.48
N PRO A 73 10.31 4.15 -12.73
CA PRO A 73 9.65 3.56 -13.90
C PRO A 73 9.74 2.02 -13.96
N GLU A 74 10.84 1.46 -13.48
CA GLU A 74 11.08 0.02 -13.46
C GLU A 74 10.16 -0.74 -12.51
N ASP A 75 9.50 -0.02 -11.59
CA ASP A 75 8.56 -0.64 -10.64
C ASP A 75 7.26 -1.10 -11.31
N PHE A 76 6.92 -0.55 -12.47
CA PHE A 76 5.71 -0.92 -13.21
C PHE A 76 5.95 -2.13 -14.12
N GLY A 77 4.87 -2.86 -14.41
CA GLY A 77 4.93 -3.99 -15.31
C GLY A 77 3.59 -4.70 -15.43
N GLN A 78 3.47 -5.58 -16.43
CA GLN A 78 2.25 -6.32 -16.71
C GLN A 78 1.76 -7.12 -15.50
N TYR A 79 2.69 -7.62 -14.69
CA TYR A 79 2.35 -8.46 -13.54
C TYR A 79 2.50 -7.73 -12.21
N VAL A 80 2.51 -6.40 -12.24
CA VAL A 80 2.60 -5.55 -11.04
C VAL A 80 1.28 -4.82 -10.84
N LEU A 81 0.69 -4.99 -9.67
CA LEU A 81 -0.50 -4.23 -9.26
C LEU A 81 -0.04 -3.06 -8.40
N VAL A 82 -0.46 -1.84 -8.77
CA VAL A 82 -0.13 -0.62 -8.02
C VAL A 82 -1.40 -0.08 -7.39
N LEU A 83 -1.37 0.11 -6.07
CA LEU A 83 -2.52 0.57 -5.30
C LEU A 83 -2.20 1.90 -4.60
N VAL A 84 -3.05 2.88 -4.82
CA VAL A 84 -2.94 4.22 -4.23
C VAL A 84 -4.14 4.49 -3.32
N LEU A 85 -4.08 5.57 -2.51
CA LEU A 85 -5.10 5.82 -1.50
C LEU A 85 -6.30 6.60 -2.03
N ASP A 86 -6.13 7.38 -3.10
CA ASP A 86 -7.22 8.20 -3.65
C ASP A 86 -7.02 8.45 -5.15
N GLU A 87 -8.05 9.01 -5.76
CA GLU A 87 -8.07 9.28 -7.20
C GLU A 87 -7.02 10.30 -7.63
N SER A 88 -6.72 11.28 -6.78
CA SER A 88 -5.72 12.30 -7.05
C SER A 88 -4.32 11.68 -7.22
N ARG A 89 -3.97 10.72 -6.37
CA ARG A 89 -2.68 10.02 -6.45
C ARG A 89 -2.63 9.07 -7.64
N LYS A 90 -3.75 8.44 -7.97
CA LYS A 90 -3.84 7.62 -9.18
C LYS A 90 -3.56 8.47 -10.42
N GLN A 91 -4.17 9.63 -10.51
CA GLN A 91 -3.96 10.56 -11.63
C GLN A 91 -2.50 11.03 -11.67
N ALA A 92 -1.91 11.36 -10.52
CA ALA A 92 -0.52 11.80 -10.43
C ALA A 92 0.45 10.72 -10.96
N VAL A 93 0.21 9.46 -10.63
CA VAL A 93 1.03 8.35 -11.13
C VAL A 93 0.95 8.27 -12.66
N TYR A 94 -0.24 8.32 -13.23
CA TYR A 94 -0.41 8.27 -14.69
C TYR A 94 0.19 9.50 -15.39
N ASP A 95 0.11 10.67 -14.75
CA ASP A 95 0.67 11.91 -15.34
C ASP A 95 2.21 11.91 -15.32
N ASP A 96 2.80 11.37 -14.26
CA ASP A 96 4.25 11.47 -14.06
C ASP A 96 5.04 10.28 -14.61
N TYR A 97 4.39 9.15 -14.87
CA TYR A 97 5.06 7.93 -15.33
C TYR A 97 4.42 7.41 -16.61
N ALA A 98 5.14 7.51 -17.73
CA ALA A 98 4.69 6.93 -19.00
C ALA A 98 4.54 5.42 -18.92
N GLU A 99 5.29 4.77 -18.04
CA GLU A 99 5.29 3.31 -17.84
C GLU A 99 4.11 2.84 -16.97
N ALA A 100 3.31 3.75 -16.37
CA ALA A 100 2.25 3.39 -15.44
C ALA A 100 1.21 2.47 -16.09
N VAL A 101 0.92 1.37 -15.43
CA VAL A 101 -0.06 0.37 -15.83
C VAL A 101 -0.56 -0.33 -14.57
N ASN A 102 -1.81 -0.80 -14.58
CA ASN A 102 -2.42 -1.52 -13.46
C ASN A 102 -2.43 -0.69 -12.16
N VAL A 103 -2.77 0.61 -12.27
CA VAL A 103 -2.87 1.51 -11.12
C VAL A 103 -4.33 1.68 -10.76
N TYR A 104 -4.67 1.39 -9.51
CA TYR A 104 -6.04 1.52 -8.98
C TYR A 104 -6.00 2.19 -7.62
N THR A 105 -7.09 2.86 -7.25
CA THR A 105 -7.26 3.20 -5.84
C THR A 105 -7.56 1.90 -5.08
N LEU A 106 -7.12 1.83 -3.83
CA LEU A 106 -7.31 0.64 -3.01
C LEU A 106 -8.81 0.32 -2.85
N THR A 107 -9.63 1.34 -2.60
CA THR A 107 -11.08 1.17 -2.43
C THR A 107 -11.75 0.75 -3.75
N GLU A 108 -11.38 1.36 -4.87
CA GLU A 108 -11.88 0.98 -6.20
C GLU A 108 -11.60 -0.50 -6.47
N TYR A 109 -10.40 -0.96 -6.16
CA TYR A 109 -9.98 -2.33 -6.45
C TYR A 109 -10.81 -3.38 -5.69
N ILE A 110 -11.26 -3.05 -4.49
CA ILE A 110 -12.11 -3.93 -3.68
C ILE A 110 -13.61 -3.63 -3.84
N ASN A 111 -13.98 -2.80 -4.82
CA ASN A 111 -15.36 -2.42 -5.12
C ASN A 111 -16.05 -1.69 -3.96
N GLU A 112 -15.33 -0.79 -3.30
CA GLU A 112 -15.88 0.08 -2.26
C GLU A 112 -15.74 1.54 -2.68
N ALA A 113 -16.55 2.42 -2.09
CA ALA A 113 -16.50 3.84 -2.32
C ALA A 113 -15.54 4.52 -1.34
N GLY A 114 -15.10 5.73 -1.69
CA GLY A 114 -14.32 6.57 -0.81
C GLY A 114 -12.82 6.50 -1.03
N SER A 115 -12.10 7.05 -0.09
CA SER A 115 -10.64 7.10 -0.08
C SER A 115 -10.14 6.88 1.33
N ILE A 116 -8.84 6.64 1.46
CA ILE A 116 -8.20 6.43 2.76
C ILE A 116 -7.50 7.73 3.14
N VAL A 117 -7.77 8.21 4.36
CA VAL A 117 -7.19 9.45 4.86
C VAL A 117 -5.80 9.19 5.42
N ASN A 118 -4.81 9.95 4.94
CA ASN A 118 -3.48 9.98 5.51
C ASN A 118 -3.49 10.96 6.69
N PRO A 119 -3.20 10.51 7.93
CA PRO A 119 -3.25 11.38 9.11
C PRO A 119 -1.99 12.23 9.28
N ASP A 120 -1.25 12.51 8.24
CA ASP A 120 0.02 13.22 8.28
C ASP A 120 -0.09 14.49 9.15
N GLY A 121 0.82 14.62 10.13
CA GLY A 121 0.77 15.72 11.11
C GLY A 121 -0.28 15.55 12.20
N GLY A 122 -1.04 14.46 12.22
CA GLY A 122 -2.10 14.23 13.20
C GLY A 122 -1.62 13.67 14.52
N GLU A 123 -2.58 13.44 15.41
CA GLU A 123 -2.35 12.87 16.74
C GLU A 123 -2.21 11.35 16.66
N LEU A 124 -1.74 10.72 17.73
CA LEU A 124 -1.62 9.25 17.80
C LEU A 124 -2.98 8.59 17.56
N ALA A 125 -4.08 9.18 18.04
CA ALA A 125 -5.43 8.66 17.83
C ALA A 125 -5.80 8.61 16.33
N ASP A 126 -5.34 9.59 15.54
CA ASP A 126 -5.59 9.62 14.10
C ASP A 126 -4.86 8.47 13.39
N TYR A 127 -3.65 8.16 13.84
CA TYR A 127 -2.89 7.02 13.31
C TYR A 127 -3.50 5.68 13.71
N ALA A 128 -4.04 5.59 14.93
CA ALA A 128 -4.76 4.39 15.36
C ALA A 128 -6.01 4.16 14.50
N LYS A 129 -6.73 5.24 14.16
CA LYS A 129 -7.91 5.17 13.30
C LYS A 129 -7.52 4.76 11.88
N MET A 130 -6.44 5.31 11.35
CA MET A 130 -5.89 4.90 10.05
C MET A 130 -5.57 3.41 10.05
N TYR A 131 -4.92 2.91 11.10
CA TYR A 131 -4.61 1.48 11.23
C TYR A 131 -5.88 0.62 11.12
N GLU A 132 -6.92 0.96 11.90
CA GLU A 132 -8.17 0.18 11.89
C GLU A 132 -8.83 0.19 10.52
N THR A 133 -8.84 1.34 9.83
CA THR A 133 -9.38 1.47 8.48
C THR A 133 -8.59 0.60 7.49
N LEU A 134 -7.27 0.70 7.52
CA LEU A 134 -6.41 -0.09 6.63
C LEU A 134 -6.52 -1.58 6.93
N ASP A 135 -6.53 -1.96 8.20
CA ASP A 135 -6.64 -3.37 8.58
C ASP A 135 -7.88 -4.01 7.98
N ASN A 136 -9.03 -3.33 8.09
CA ASN A 136 -10.30 -3.79 7.52
C ASN A 136 -10.21 -3.91 5.99
N ILE A 137 -9.71 -2.88 5.32
CA ILE A 137 -9.64 -2.83 3.85
C ILE A 137 -8.64 -3.86 3.32
N ILE A 138 -7.49 -4.00 3.97
CA ILE A 138 -6.45 -4.96 3.53
C ILE A 138 -6.93 -6.41 3.72
N GLN A 139 -7.72 -6.70 4.75
CA GLN A 139 -8.35 -8.03 4.87
C GLN A 139 -9.25 -8.33 3.66
N LYS A 140 -10.04 -7.35 3.23
CA LYS A 140 -10.90 -7.50 2.05
C LYS A 140 -10.07 -7.67 0.78
N LEU A 141 -8.98 -6.92 0.66
CA LEU A 141 -8.04 -7.06 -0.47
C LEU A 141 -7.43 -8.46 -0.50
N ALA A 142 -6.96 -8.94 0.65
CA ALA A 142 -6.37 -10.28 0.74
C ALA A 142 -7.36 -11.35 0.32
N ASN A 143 -8.62 -11.24 0.76
CA ASN A 143 -9.68 -12.18 0.38
C ASN A 143 -9.94 -12.15 -1.13
N LYS A 144 -10.00 -10.96 -1.73
CA LYS A 144 -10.18 -10.82 -3.18
C LYS A 144 -9.02 -11.47 -3.95
N LEU A 145 -7.79 -11.26 -3.53
CA LEU A 145 -6.62 -11.84 -4.16
C LEU A 145 -6.59 -13.36 -4.04
N LYS A 146 -7.00 -13.91 -2.90
CA LYS A 146 -7.11 -15.36 -2.71
C LYS A 146 -8.18 -15.96 -3.61
N GLU A 147 -9.33 -15.31 -3.76
CA GLU A 147 -10.39 -15.75 -4.67
C GLU A 147 -9.90 -15.78 -6.11
N SER A 148 -9.18 -14.75 -6.55
CA SER A 148 -8.58 -14.67 -7.88
C SER A 148 -7.67 -15.88 -8.16
N LYS A 149 -6.91 -16.32 -7.16
CA LYS A 149 -6.02 -17.47 -7.26
C LYS A 149 -6.76 -18.76 -7.66
N TYR A 150 -7.98 -18.94 -7.20
CA TYR A 150 -8.75 -20.17 -7.42
C TYR A 150 -9.66 -20.12 -8.64
N LYS A 151 -9.77 -18.99 -9.31
CA LYS A 151 -10.60 -18.84 -10.51
C LYS A 151 -9.90 -19.28 -11.80
N ASN A 152 -8.63 -19.48 -11.71
CA ASN A 152 -7.80 -19.92 -12.84
C ASN A 152 -7.34 -21.37 -12.60
#